data_cec690c32a49532520ec13c36306d6ca
#
_entry.id   cec690c32a49532520ec13c36306d6ca
#
_cell.length_a   1.000
_cell.length_b   1.000
_cell.length_c   1.000
_cell.angle_alpha   90.00
_cell.angle_beta   90.00
_cell.angle_gamma   90.00
#
_symmetry.space_group_name_H-M   'P 1'
#
loop_
_entity.id
_entity.type
_entity.pdbx_description
1 polymer ?
#
loop_
_entity_poly.entity_id
_entity_poly.type
_entity_poly.pdbx_seq_one_letter_code
_entity_poly.pdbx_strand_id
1 'polypeptide(L)'
;MRTITFYSYKGGVGRTLAAANFAVYLAKLGLKTVVIDFDLEAPGIDAKFPLLKVPAEQKGILDYILDYQLNNEDPASVKHICLQVPIESLESTLPLWLIPAGQYLSEEYYRKLSQLDWSFIFSKERDGVAFFQQFLAHIEQELKADFVIIDSRTGITEIAGLCTQQLADEVVMLSSLSSESIRVTKHIKHIIQQSKIAEALGKSIDAKVVVSRVPKPEDLNIFKKRCCELFETKETQLFFLFSCSILEQEEFLVITLPKKTEETEELVSNYVRLFYGLNLEFADRNIRAEIQKISSSLLSLTPEESERKILDLASMYPHPEVYRTAMRFFSLTNKQTEMRSFAWKLFELLPDDEETQNILAKNYLDLANRSYDKMAELAKKNAIRAIEPLWEQGKLKPEEILLYAKLLAGVGLYIKSFEITLLLCENDEISDLLQYQSYLLAADCAFNLGEEELAGKLKEKAEEIDLLKDIPF
;
A
#
# COMPACT_ATOMS: atom_id res chain seq x y z
N MET A 1 1.09 13.89 17.76
CA MET A 1 2.01 13.65 16.61
C MET A 1 2.36 12.18 16.54
N ARG A 2 2.50 11.59 15.33
CA ARG A 2 2.88 10.18 15.11
C ARG A 2 4.21 10.10 14.36
N THR A 3 5.12 9.23 14.80
CA THR A 3 6.45 9.06 14.20
C THR A 3 6.54 7.71 13.49
N ILE A 4 6.88 7.72 12.18
CA ILE A 4 7.02 6.53 11.35
C ILE A 4 8.45 6.47 10.82
N THR A 5 9.15 5.39 11.13
CA THR A 5 10.54 5.18 10.71
C THR A 5 10.60 4.23 9.53
N PHE A 6 11.23 4.66 8.45
CA PHE A 6 11.62 3.81 7.32
C PHE A 6 13.01 3.24 7.57
N TYR A 7 13.10 1.94 7.63
CA TYR A 7 14.33 1.22 7.96
C TYR A 7 14.62 0.12 6.94
N SER A 8 15.88 -0.21 6.74
CA SER A 8 16.31 -1.40 5.99
C SER A 8 17.64 -1.91 6.52
N TYR A 9 17.83 -3.23 6.50
CA TYR A 9 19.11 -3.81 6.86
C TYR A 9 20.18 -3.54 5.79
N LYS A 10 19.84 -3.64 4.50
CA LYS A 10 20.75 -3.36 3.38
C LYS A 10 20.37 -2.08 2.66
N GLY A 11 21.38 -1.40 2.12
CA GLY A 11 21.19 -0.27 1.21
C GLY A 11 20.58 -0.67 -0.13
N GLY A 12 20.15 0.31 -0.90
CA GLY A 12 19.69 0.11 -2.27
C GLY A 12 18.30 -0.51 -2.43
N VAL A 13 17.53 -0.69 -1.37
CA VAL A 13 16.18 -1.25 -1.41
C VAL A 13 15.08 -0.20 -1.61
N GLY A 14 15.42 1.06 -1.84
CA GLY A 14 14.45 2.14 -2.09
C GLY A 14 13.83 2.76 -0.83
N ARG A 15 14.46 2.61 0.34
CA ARG A 15 14.00 3.12 1.63
C ARG A 15 13.76 4.64 1.59
N THR A 16 14.79 5.41 1.25
CA THR A 16 14.75 6.88 1.17
C THR A 16 13.69 7.38 0.19
N LEU A 17 13.54 6.71 -0.97
CA LEU A 17 12.51 7.05 -1.93
C LEU A 17 11.10 6.76 -1.38
N ALA A 18 10.92 5.65 -0.66
CA ALA A 18 9.65 5.32 -0.03
C ALA A 18 9.28 6.33 1.07
N ALA A 19 10.24 6.74 1.92
CA ALA A 19 10.04 7.76 2.94
C ALA A 19 9.64 9.12 2.34
N ALA A 20 10.34 9.56 1.27
CA ALA A 20 10.03 10.81 0.58
C ALA A 20 8.64 10.79 -0.08
N ASN A 21 8.27 9.70 -0.76
CA ASN A 21 6.94 9.53 -1.34
C ASN A 21 5.84 9.54 -0.28
N PHE A 22 6.07 8.88 0.86
CA PHE A 22 5.11 8.86 1.95
C PHE A 22 4.91 10.26 2.56
N ALA A 23 5.98 10.99 2.79
CA ALA A 23 5.90 12.35 3.31
C ALA A 23 5.10 13.29 2.37
N VAL A 24 5.34 13.19 1.06
CA VAL A 24 4.56 13.94 0.06
C VAL A 24 3.10 13.50 0.03
N TYR A 25 2.83 12.21 0.15
CA TYR A 25 1.48 11.68 0.23
C TYR A 25 0.71 12.29 1.41
N LEU A 26 1.29 12.29 2.61
CA LEU A 26 0.69 12.90 3.80
C LEU A 26 0.45 14.40 3.63
N ALA A 27 1.44 15.12 3.10
CA ALA A 27 1.33 16.55 2.86
C ALA A 27 0.22 16.90 1.84
N LYS A 28 0.06 16.09 0.78
CA LYS A 28 -1.06 16.21 -0.16
C LYS A 28 -2.42 16.01 0.54
N LEU A 29 -2.49 15.15 1.54
CA LEU A 29 -3.68 14.98 2.38
C LEU A 29 -3.93 16.15 3.35
N GLY A 30 -3.11 17.21 3.30
CA GLY A 30 -3.19 18.36 4.18
C GLY A 30 -2.63 18.15 5.58
N LEU A 31 -1.90 17.04 5.80
CA LEU A 31 -1.29 16.70 7.08
C LEU A 31 0.09 17.33 7.21
N LYS A 32 0.33 18.03 8.31
CA LYS A 32 1.61 18.69 8.60
C LYS A 32 2.68 17.63 8.86
N THR A 33 3.61 17.49 7.94
CA THR A 33 4.59 16.42 7.91
C THR A 33 6.01 16.96 8.01
N VAL A 34 6.82 16.37 8.88
CA VAL A 34 8.26 16.66 9.00
C VAL A 34 9.02 15.40 8.61
N VAL A 35 9.97 15.53 7.69
CA VAL A 35 10.91 14.46 7.31
C VAL A 35 12.24 14.72 7.99
N ILE A 36 12.87 13.67 8.52
CA ILE A 36 14.19 13.76 9.15
C ILE A 36 15.14 12.78 8.45
N ASP A 37 16.27 13.29 7.97
CA ASP A 37 17.36 12.48 7.45
C ASP A 37 18.29 12.04 8.59
N PHE A 38 18.08 10.84 9.09
CA PHE A 38 18.94 10.22 10.10
C PHE A 38 20.00 9.29 9.51
N ASP A 39 20.14 9.21 8.18
CA ASP A 39 21.27 8.51 7.56
C ASP A 39 22.50 9.41 7.52
N LEU A 40 23.07 9.69 8.69
CA LEU A 40 24.16 10.66 8.84
C LEU A 40 25.43 10.29 8.07
N GLU A 41 25.64 9.03 7.71
CA GLU A 41 26.84 8.60 6.97
C GLU A 41 26.63 8.61 5.45
N ALA A 42 25.38 8.45 4.99
CA ALA A 42 25.01 8.47 3.57
C ALA A 42 23.70 9.24 3.34
N PRO A 43 23.64 10.54 3.73
CA PRO A 43 22.45 11.36 3.57
C PRO A 43 22.01 11.48 2.12
N GLY A 44 20.74 11.77 1.87
CA GLY A 44 20.31 11.95 0.48
C GLY A 44 18.81 12.10 0.27
N ILE A 45 18.01 12.24 1.35
CA ILE A 45 16.56 12.45 1.17
C ILE A 45 16.24 13.84 0.60
N ASP A 46 17.08 14.83 0.83
CA ASP A 46 16.97 16.17 0.23
C ASP A 46 16.99 16.14 -1.29
N ALA A 47 17.84 15.27 -1.88
CA ALA A 47 17.91 15.06 -3.32
C ALA A 47 16.64 14.44 -3.92
N LYS A 48 15.72 13.88 -3.12
CA LYS A 48 14.43 13.38 -3.59
C LYS A 48 13.39 14.49 -3.81
N PHE A 49 13.69 15.71 -3.36
CA PHE A 49 12.82 16.87 -3.53
C PHE A 49 13.42 17.84 -4.56
N PRO A 50 13.10 17.72 -5.86
CA PRO A 50 13.82 18.37 -6.95
C PRO A 50 13.74 19.90 -6.91
N LEU A 51 12.74 20.47 -6.25
CA LEU A 51 12.60 21.93 -6.11
C LEU A 51 13.26 22.48 -4.84
N LEU A 52 13.71 21.61 -3.94
CA LEU A 52 14.35 22.03 -2.70
C LEU A 52 15.77 22.52 -2.98
N LYS A 53 16.05 23.74 -2.52
CA LYS A 53 17.40 24.29 -2.51
C LYS A 53 17.85 24.38 -1.06
N VAL A 54 18.79 23.52 -0.68
CA VAL A 54 19.38 23.56 0.66
C VAL A 54 20.40 24.71 0.70
N PRO A 55 20.23 25.72 1.59
CA PRO A 55 21.19 26.81 1.74
C PRO A 55 22.58 26.30 2.16
N ALA A 56 23.65 26.99 1.73
CA ALA A 56 25.04 26.59 2.04
C ALA A 56 25.37 26.55 3.55
N GLU A 57 24.64 27.30 4.35
CA GLU A 57 24.87 27.38 5.82
C GLU A 57 23.75 26.63 6.60
N GLN A 58 22.94 25.80 5.91
CA GLN A 58 21.85 25.10 6.56
C GLN A 58 22.37 24.07 7.56
N LYS A 59 22.03 24.25 8.81
CA LYS A 59 22.24 23.26 9.87
C LYS A 59 21.25 22.10 9.71
N GLY A 60 21.61 20.92 10.22
CA GLY A 60 20.77 19.75 10.22
C GLY A 60 20.74 19.03 11.57
N ILE A 61 20.25 17.79 11.55
CA ILE A 61 20.11 16.97 12.77
C ILE A 61 21.47 16.68 13.41
N LEU A 62 22.54 16.52 12.63
CA LEU A 62 23.90 16.34 13.16
C LEU A 62 24.32 17.55 14.03
N ASP A 63 24.08 18.77 13.54
CA ASP A 63 24.41 20.00 14.29
C ASP A 63 23.61 20.08 15.59
N TYR A 64 22.31 19.71 15.55
CA TYR A 64 21.43 19.71 16.71
C TYR A 64 21.92 18.74 17.80
N ILE A 65 22.33 17.53 17.41
CA ILE A 65 22.86 16.51 18.33
C ILE A 65 24.22 16.97 18.92
N LEU A 66 25.09 17.53 18.09
CA LEU A 66 26.38 18.01 18.57
C LEU A 66 26.25 19.23 19.51
N ASP A 67 25.30 20.13 19.23
CA ASP A 67 25.02 21.27 20.14
C ASP A 67 24.64 20.73 21.54
N TYR A 68 23.81 19.70 21.64
CA TYR A 68 23.52 19.01 22.91
C TYR A 68 24.76 18.35 23.52
N GLN A 69 25.53 17.62 22.73
CA GLN A 69 26.72 16.90 23.21
C GLN A 69 27.76 17.88 23.81
N LEU A 70 27.96 19.06 23.19
CA LEU A 70 29.01 20.02 23.57
C LEU A 70 28.57 20.95 24.68
N ASN A 71 27.34 21.44 24.66
CA ASN A 71 26.89 22.54 25.52
C ASN A 71 26.19 22.06 26.80
N ASN A 72 25.86 20.79 26.91
CA ASN A 72 25.09 20.22 28.04
C ASN A 72 23.71 20.89 28.25
N GLU A 73 23.17 21.50 27.22
CA GLU A 73 21.86 22.15 27.23
C GLU A 73 21.08 21.66 26.02
N ASP A 74 19.78 21.46 26.19
CA ASP A 74 18.91 21.12 25.05
C ASP A 74 18.84 22.31 24.09
N PRO A 75 19.03 22.10 22.78
CA PRO A 75 18.83 23.18 21.81
C PRO A 75 17.43 23.75 21.92
N ALA A 76 17.35 25.09 21.98
CA ALA A 76 16.11 25.80 22.31
C ALA A 76 15.01 25.69 21.23
N SER A 77 15.34 25.26 20.00
CA SER A 77 14.39 25.26 18.89
C SER A 77 14.86 24.35 17.75
N VAL A 78 13.90 23.75 17.02
CA VAL A 78 14.16 22.99 15.78
C VAL A 78 14.05 23.84 14.51
N LYS A 79 13.54 25.06 14.59
CA LYS A 79 13.27 25.91 13.41
C LYS A 79 14.51 26.23 12.59
N HIS A 80 15.67 26.40 13.25
CA HIS A 80 16.91 26.74 12.57
C HIS A 80 17.55 25.57 11.79
N ILE A 81 17.11 24.34 12.05
CA ILE A 81 17.54 23.14 11.31
C ILE A 81 16.48 22.66 10.31
N CYS A 82 15.36 23.36 10.19
CA CYS A 82 14.19 22.93 9.43
C CYS A 82 14.03 23.75 8.15
N LEU A 83 13.76 23.07 7.04
CA LEU A 83 13.48 23.68 5.73
C LEU A 83 12.05 23.33 5.29
N GLN A 84 11.35 24.32 4.76
CA GLN A 84 10.09 24.04 4.07
C GLN A 84 10.38 23.44 2.69
N VAL A 85 9.73 22.32 2.37
CA VAL A 85 9.92 21.62 1.09
C VAL A 85 8.92 22.18 0.06
N PRO A 86 9.40 22.82 -1.02
CA PRO A 86 8.53 23.23 -2.11
C PRO A 86 8.12 22.00 -2.94
N ILE A 87 6.82 21.80 -3.11
CA ILE A 87 6.27 20.79 -3.99
C ILE A 87 5.35 21.49 -4.97
N GLU A 88 5.43 21.14 -6.25
CA GLU A 88 4.49 21.64 -7.24
C GLU A 88 3.08 21.20 -6.87
N SER A 89 2.27 22.14 -6.46
CA SER A 89 0.83 21.97 -6.33
C SER A 89 0.13 23.15 -6.96
N LEU A 90 -1.04 22.89 -7.55
CA LEU A 90 -1.76 23.84 -8.39
C LEU A 90 -2.18 25.14 -7.68
N GLU A 91 -2.22 25.21 -6.34
CA GLU A 91 -2.79 26.38 -5.63
C GLU A 91 -2.18 26.73 -4.26
N SER A 92 -1.30 25.91 -3.66
CA SER A 92 -0.77 26.21 -2.30
C SER A 92 0.53 25.47 -1.96
N THR A 93 1.30 26.04 -1.04
CA THR A 93 2.46 25.38 -0.46
C THR A 93 1.99 24.22 0.44
N LEU A 94 2.42 22.99 0.13
CA LEU A 94 2.08 21.85 0.97
C LEU A 94 2.75 21.95 2.35
N PRO A 95 2.12 21.45 3.43
CA PRO A 95 2.66 21.48 4.78
C PRO A 95 3.70 20.39 5.00
N LEU A 96 4.84 20.50 4.30
CA LEU A 96 5.98 19.59 4.36
C LEU A 96 7.25 20.31 4.73
N TRP A 97 7.98 19.78 5.71
CA TRP A 97 9.29 20.27 6.16
C TRP A 97 10.31 19.13 6.14
N LEU A 98 11.58 19.52 5.94
CA LEU A 98 12.74 18.63 6.02
C LEU A 98 13.69 19.13 7.11
N ILE A 99 14.11 18.23 7.97
CA ILE A 99 15.30 18.37 8.81
C ILE A 99 16.39 17.53 8.14
N PRO A 100 17.34 18.15 7.39
CA PRO A 100 18.39 17.42 6.70
C PRO A 100 19.42 16.87 7.71
N ALA A 101 20.27 15.97 7.26
CA ALA A 101 21.41 15.51 8.06
C ALA A 101 22.39 16.65 8.41
N GLY A 102 22.56 17.60 7.51
CA GLY A 102 23.45 18.75 7.56
C GLY A 102 24.09 19.00 6.20
N GLN A 103 25.19 19.74 6.15
CA GLN A 103 25.94 20.04 4.91
C GLN A 103 26.87 18.88 4.52
N TYR A 104 26.33 17.71 4.22
CA TYR A 104 27.05 16.45 4.05
C TYR A 104 28.06 16.42 2.89
N LEU A 105 28.03 17.40 1.99
CA LEU A 105 29.05 17.54 0.92
C LEU A 105 30.27 18.40 1.36
N SER A 106 30.36 18.81 2.63
CA SER A 106 31.43 19.62 3.15
C SER A 106 32.42 18.84 4.04
N GLU A 107 33.70 19.23 4.04
CA GLU A 107 34.69 18.64 4.95
C GLU A 107 34.33 18.88 6.43
N GLU A 108 33.70 20.00 6.72
CA GLU A 108 33.23 20.33 8.07
C GLU A 108 32.20 19.30 8.57
N TYR A 109 31.31 18.83 7.72
CA TYR A 109 30.33 17.83 8.08
C TYR A 109 31.01 16.53 8.55
N TYR A 110 31.97 16.04 7.80
CA TYR A 110 32.72 14.81 8.17
C TYR A 110 33.52 14.98 9.45
N ARG A 111 34.09 16.17 9.68
CA ARG A 111 34.76 16.51 10.94
C ARG A 111 33.76 16.46 12.10
N LYS A 112 32.58 17.05 11.95
CA LYS A 112 31.49 17.02 12.94
C LYS A 112 31.01 15.62 13.20
N LEU A 113 30.76 14.82 12.15
CA LEU A 113 30.32 13.44 12.27
C LEU A 113 31.31 12.58 13.06
N SER A 114 32.63 12.79 12.86
CA SER A 114 33.66 12.08 13.61
C SER A 114 33.76 12.45 15.10
N GLN A 115 33.16 13.57 15.51
CA GLN A 115 33.11 14.02 16.92
C GLN A 115 31.88 13.48 17.66
N LEU A 116 30.94 12.86 16.95
CA LEU A 116 29.71 12.34 17.54
C LEU A 116 30.00 11.09 18.36
N ASP A 117 29.66 11.13 19.65
CA ASP A 117 29.82 10.04 20.60
C ASP A 117 28.49 9.60 21.19
N TRP A 118 27.93 8.55 20.60
CA TRP A 118 26.66 7.99 21.04
C TRP A 118 26.72 7.43 22.47
N SER A 119 27.85 6.82 22.85
CA SER A 119 28.04 6.30 24.21
C SER A 119 27.97 7.39 25.25
N PHE A 120 28.53 8.56 24.95
CA PHE A 120 28.46 9.73 25.80
C PHE A 120 27.05 10.30 25.89
N ILE A 121 26.35 10.43 24.73
CA ILE A 121 24.97 10.97 24.65
C ILE A 121 24.02 10.10 25.49
N PHE A 122 24.13 8.77 25.40
CA PHE A 122 23.30 7.81 26.16
C PHE A 122 23.87 7.42 27.52
N SER A 123 24.89 8.11 28.03
CA SER A 123 25.39 7.91 29.38
C SER A 123 24.33 8.31 30.43
N LYS A 124 24.50 7.80 31.65
CA LYS A 124 23.58 8.13 32.76
C LYS A 124 23.59 9.62 33.15
N GLU A 125 24.69 10.31 32.82
CA GLU A 125 24.89 11.73 33.14
C GLU A 125 24.23 12.66 32.11
N ARG A 126 23.92 12.14 30.91
CA ARG A 126 23.42 12.95 29.78
C ARG A 126 21.94 12.71 29.47
N ASP A 127 21.41 11.56 29.76
CA ASP A 127 20.00 11.20 29.46
C ASP A 127 19.58 11.45 28.00
N GLY A 128 20.31 10.85 27.05
CA GLY A 128 20.00 10.96 25.63
C GLY A 128 18.58 10.52 25.26
N VAL A 129 17.95 9.68 26.11
CA VAL A 129 16.55 9.29 25.92
C VAL A 129 15.64 10.51 26.09
N ALA A 130 15.79 11.27 27.17
CA ALA A 130 15.03 12.48 27.42
C ALA A 130 15.30 13.55 26.34
N PHE A 131 16.56 13.74 25.93
CA PHE A 131 16.92 14.65 24.86
C PHE A 131 16.15 14.38 23.57
N PHE A 132 16.10 13.16 23.10
CA PHE A 132 15.36 12.83 21.88
C PHE A 132 13.84 12.90 22.04
N GLN A 133 13.30 12.67 23.24
CA GLN A 133 11.88 12.94 23.50
C GLN A 133 11.59 14.45 23.44
N GLN A 134 12.48 15.29 23.99
CA GLN A 134 12.37 16.73 23.91
C GLN A 134 12.49 17.24 22.47
N PHE A 135 13.37 16.66 21.67
CA PHE A 135 13.47 16.95 20.23
C PHE A 135 12.13 16.73 19.50
N LEU A 136 11.48 15.58 19.72
CA LEU A 136 10.16 15.33 19.15
C LEU A 136 9.10 16.30 19.68
N ALA A 137 9.16 16.64 20.97
CA ALA A 137 8.25 17.61 21.57
C ALA A 137 8.42 19.03 20.94
N HIS A 138 9.63 19.45 20.63
CA HIS A 138 9.90 20.71 19.91
C HIS A 138 9.29 20.68 18.49
N ILE A 139 9.43 19.58 17.75
CA ILE A 139 8.81 19.43 16.44
C ILE A 139 7.29 19.57 16.55
N GLU A 140 6.67 18.90 17.52
CA GLU A 140 5.23 18.97 17.74
C GLU A 140 4.76 20.38 18.10
N GLN A 141 5.44 21.05 19.01
CA GLN A 141 5.04 22.37 19.51
C GLN A 141 5.30 23.49 18.50
N GLU A 142 6.47 23.49 17.86
CA GLU A 142 6.90 24.60 17.01
C GLU A 142 6.38 24.50 15.57
N LEU A 143 6.32 23.29 15.01
CA LEU A 143 5.86 23.04 13.65
C LEU A 143 4.41 22.55 13.61
N LYS A 144 3.86 22.18 14.78
CA LYS A 144 2.51 21.56 14.92
C LYS A 144 2.35 20.39 13.97
N ALA A 145 3.38 19.55 13.91
CA ALA A 145 3.43 18.41 13.03
C ALA A 145 2.37 17.34 13.43
N ASP A 146 1.67 16.82 12.45
CA ASP A 146 0.81 15.65 12.62
C ASP A 146 1.65 14.37 12.53
N PHE A 147 2.65 14.37 11.63
CA PHE A 147 3.55 13.25 11.37
C PHE A 147 5.01 13.64 11.33
N VAL A 148 5.86 12.75 11.85
CA VAL A 148 7.32 12.76 11.64
C VAL A 148 7.69 11.48 10.88
N ILE A 149 8.40 11.65 9.77
CA ILE A 149 8.91 10.55 8.94
C ILE A 149 10.43 10.52 9.10
N ILE A 150 10.95 9.41 9.57
CA ILE A 150 12.39 9.22 9.76
C ILE A 150 12.95 8.33 8.66
N ASP A 151 13.86 8.86 7.84
CA ASP A 151 14.73 8.03 6.98
C ASP A 151 15.93 7.59 7.82
N SER A 152 15.88 6.36 8.30
CA SER A 152 16.88 5.80 9.21
C SER A 152 18.09 5.28 8.45
N ARG A 153 19.21 5.16 9.12
CA ARG A 153 20.40 4.48 8.61
C ARG A 153 20.13 2.98 8.36
N THR A 154 20.89 2.40 7.43
CA THR A 154 20.91 0.96 7.19
C THR A 154 21.74 0.20 8.23
N GLY A 155 21.50 -1.09 8.35
CA GLY A 155 22.27 -1.98 9.21
C GLY A 155 21.87 -1.94 10.69
N ILE A 156 22.67 -2.61 11.52
CA ILE A 156 22.48 -2.70 12.98
C ILE A 156 23.45 -1.72 13.61
N THR A 157 22.97 -0.53 13.96
CA THR A 157 23.74 0.55 14.53
C THR A 157 22.97 1.22 15.66
N GLU A 158 23.66 2.03 16.48
CA GLU A 158 23.02 2.80 17.56
C GLU A 158 21.94 3.73 16.99
N ILE A 159 22.21 4.40 15.86
CA ILE A 159 21.25 5.26 15.17
C ILE A 159 20.02 4.49 14.73
N ALA A 160 20.22 3.32 14.11
CA ALA A 160 19.09 2.48 13.71
C ALA A 160 18.26 2.02 14.91
N GLY A 161 18.90 1.70 16.03
CA GLY A 161 18.24 1.40 17.31
C GLY A 161 17.43 2.57 17.85
N LEU A 162 18.01 3.77 17.87
CA LEU A 162 17.35 5.02 18.25
C LEU A 162 16.10 5.24 17.39
N CYS A 163 16.26 5.23 16.06
CA CYS A 163 15.17 5.50 15.11
C CYS A 163 14.05 4.49 15.17
N THR A 164 14.35 3.20 15.40
CA THR A 164 13.36 2.12 15.32
C THR A 164 12.74 1.73 16.65
N GLN A 165 13.40 1.98 17.80
CA GLN A 165 12.94 1.50 19.11
C GLN A 165 12.58 2.65 20.08
N GLN A 166 13.17 3.83 19.91
CA GLN A 166 12.91 4.95 20.81
C GLN A 166 12.00 6.00 20.16
N LEU A 167 12.32 6.45 18.94
CA LEU A 167 11.58 7.52 18.27
C LEU A 167 10.30 7.03 17.58
N ALA A 168 10.32 5.85 16.98
CA ALA A 168 9.20 5.32 16.21
C ALA A 168 7.97 4.97 17.05
N ASP A 169 6.79 5.23 16.48
CA ASP A 169 5.52 4.61 16.85
C ASP A 169 5.19 3.44 15.91
N GLU A 170 5.72 3.48 14.68
CA GLU A 170 5.61 2.42 13.70
C GLU A 170 6.89 2.36 12.84
N VAL A 171 7.28 1.16 12.42
CA VAL A 171 8.46 0.94 11.58
C VAL A 171 8.09 0.26 10.28
N VAL A 172 8.49 0.85 9.15
CA VAL A 172 8.39 0.30 7.81
C VAL A 172 9.74 -0.30 7.43
N MET A 173 9.81 -1.63 7.39
CA MET A 173 11.04 -2.37 7.15
C MET A 173 11.14 -2.83 5.70
N LEU A 174 11.97 -2.15 4.89
CA LEU A 174 12.21 -2.57 3.50
C LEU A 174 13.25 -3.69 3.44
N SER A 175 12.94 -4.74 2.69
CA SER A 175 13.79 -5.92 2.53
C SER A 175 13.78 -6.44 1.10
N SER A 176 14.93 -6.94 0.62
CA SER A 176 14.99 -7.81 -0.55
C SER A 176 14.71 -9.26 -0.18
N LEU A 177 14.53 -10.13 -1.19
CA LEU A 177 14.35 -11.59 -1.00
C LEU A 177 15.66 -12.36 -0.87
N SER A 178 16.79 -11.71 -0.62
CA SER A 178 18.02 -12.45 -0.30
C SER A 178 17.90 -13.13 1.07
N SER A 179 18.43 -14.36 1.20
CA SER A 179 18.35 -15.14 2.44
C SER A 179 18.89 -14.40 3.67
N GLU A 180 19.94 -13.60 3.46
CA GLU A 180 20.51 -12.76 4.51
C GLU A 180 19.55 -11.64 4.92
N SER A 181 18.96 -10.89 3.95
CA SER A 181 18.01 -9.81 4.24
C SER A 181 16.78 -10.34 4.97
N ILE A 182 16.21 -11.47 4.53
CA ILE A 182 15.07 -12.11 5.18
C ILE A 182 15.41 -12.45 6.63
N ARG A 183 16.52 -13.16 6.86
CA ARG A 183 16.95 -13.60 8.21
C ARG A 183 17.10 -12.41 9.16
N VAL A 184 17.82 -11.37 8.71
CA VAL A 184 18.08 -10.20 9.56
C VAL A 184 16.83 -9.35 9.75
N THR A 185 16.00 -9.16 8.73
CA THR A 185 14.74 -8.43 8.87
C THR A 185 13.81 -9.08 9.90
N LYS A 186 13.67 -10.42 9.89
CA LYS A 186 12.92 -11.14 10.92
C LYS A 186 13.45 -10.90 12.32
N HIS A 187 14.76 -11.00 12.48
CA HIS A 187 15.41 -10.82 13.78
C HIS A 187 15.20 -9.40 14.31
N ILE A 188 15.41 -8.38 13.50
CA ILE A 188 15.22 -6.98 13.90
C ILE A 188 13.75 -6.67 14.18
N LYS A 189 12.82 -7.19 13.36
CA LYS A 189 11.38 -7.09 13.62
C LYS A 189 11.02 -7.60 15.01
N HIS A 190 11.54 -8.75 15.38
CA HIS A 190 11.33 -9.32 16.70
C HIS A 190 11.89 -8.44 17.83
N ILE A 191 13.11 -7.90 17.65
CA ILE A 191 13.72 -6.96 18.60
C ILE A 191 12.87 -5.71 18.77
N ILE A 192 12.38 -5.12 17.68
CA ILE A 192 11.55 -3.91 17.70
C ILE A 192 10.25 -4.18 18.48
N GLN A 193 9.57 -5.28 18.18
CA GLN A 193 8.30 -5.65 18.81
C GLN A 193 8.44 -6.00 20.31
N GLN A 194 9.64 -6.38 20.75
CA GLN A 194 9.95 -6.71 22.15
C GLN A 194 10.87 -5.66 22.80
N SER A 195 10.91 -4.45 22.26
CA SER A 195 11.82 -3.41 22.74
C SER A 195 11.48 -2.97 24.17
N LYS A 196 12.42 -3.19 25.08
CA LYS A 196 12.31 -2.72 26.47
C LYS A 196 12.36 -1.20 26.57
N ILE A 197 13.02 -0.54 25.62
CA ILE A 197 13.06 0.94 25.54
C ILE A 197 11.66 1.46 25.20
N ALA A 198 11.02 0.88 24.18
CA ALA A 198 9.66 1.24 23.83
C ALA A 198 8.68 0.97 24.98
N GLU A 199 8.77 -0.18 25.63
CA GLU A 199 7.96 -0.53 26.81
C GLU A 199 8.15 0.50 27.95
N ALA A 200 9.39 0.89 28.25
CA ALA A 200 9.70 1.90 29.26
C ALA A 200 9.13 3.29 28.91
N LEU A 201 8.98 3.60 27.62
CA LEU A 201 8.34 4.82 27.13
C LEU A 201 6.81 4.68 26.98
N GLY A 202 6.22 3.57 27.39
CA GLY A 202 4.79 3.31 27.28
C GLY A 202 4.30 3.09 25.84
N LYS A 203 5.19 2.67 24.94
CA LYS A 203 4.91 2.47 23.51
C LYS A 203 4.84 0.98 23.15
N SER A 204 4.01 0.66 22.17
CA SER A 204 4.06 -0.61 21.44
C SER A 204 4.32 -0.28 19.96
N ILE A 205 5.44 -0.76 19.42
CA ILE A 205 5.86 -0.43 18.07
C ILE A 205 5.36 -1.51 17.11
N ASP A 206 4.54 -1.13 16.14
CA ASP A 206 4.17 -2.01 15.02
C ASP A 206 5.25 -1.97 13.93
N ALA A 207 5.52 -3.14 13.32
CA ALA A 207 6.53 -3.28 12.28
C ALA A 207 5.93 -3.93 11.04
N LYS A 208 5.87 -3.15 9.95
CA LYS A 208 5.43 -3.61 8.62
C LYS A 208 6.64 -4.04 7.80
N VAL A 209 6.49 -5.11 7.04
CA VAL A 209 7.53 -5.59 6.11
C VAL A 209 7.16 -5.19 4.69
N VAL A 210 8.11 -4.62 3.97
CA VAL A 210 7.97 -4.24 2.57
C VAL A 210 9.00 -5.00 1.75
N VAL A 211 8.53 -5.93 0.94
CA VAL A 211 9.38 -6.62 -0.05
C VAL A 211 9.54 -5.69 -1.25
N SER A 212 10.78 -5.27 -1.52
CA SER A 212 11.05 -4.25 -2.53
C SER A 212 12.03 -4.72 -3.60
N ARG A 213 11.98 -4.06 -4.77
CA ARG A 213 12.84 -4.33 -5.93
C ARG A 213 12.81 -5.79 -6.39
N VAL A 214 11.64 -6.38 -6.37
CA VAL A 214 11.39 -7.72 -6.91
C VAL A 214 10.49 -7.60 -8.14
N PRO A 215 10.66 -8.45 -9.16
CA PRO A 215 9.74 -8.48 -10.29
C PRO A 215 8.32 -8.81 -9.82
N LYS A 216 7.33 -8.27 -10.51
CA LYS A 216 5.93 -8.62 -10.26
C LYS A 216 5.72 -10.11 -10.59
N PRO A 217 5.19 -10.91 -9.66
CA PRO A 217 4.92 -12.33 -9.92
C PRO A 217 3.67 -12.48 -10.80
N GLU A 218 3.57 -13.61 -11.49
CA GLU A 218 2.36 -13.97 -12.24
C GLU A 218 1.17 -14.21 -11.32
N ASP A 219 1.39 -14.90 -10.18
CA ASP A 219 0.40 -15.12 -9.13
C ASP A 219 0.83 -14.40 -7.84
N LEU A 220 0.14 -13.29 -7.58
CA LEU A 220 0.42 -12.47 -6.42
C LEU A 220 0.00 -13.14 -5.10
N ASN A 221 -1.08 -13.96 -5.10
CA ASN A 221 -1.59 -14.59 -3.88
C ASN A 221 -0.63 -15.68 -3.39
N ILE A 222 -0.17 -16.55 -4.31
CA ILE A 222 0.85 -17.56 -3.98
C ILE A 222 2.14 -16.90 -3.50
N PHE A 223 2.58 -15.86 -4.21
CA PHE A 223 3.78 -15.11 -3.84
C PHE A 223 3.66 -14.45 -2.47
N LYS A 224 2.51 -13.84 -2.16
CA LYS A 224 2.21 -13.21 -0.89
C LYS A 224 2.23 -14.22 0.26
N LYS A 225 1.56 -15.36 0.13
CA LYS A 225 1.58 -16.46 1.11
C LYS A 225 3.01 -16.93 1.40
N ARG A 226 3.79 -17.19 0.35
CA ARG A 226 5.22 -17.54 0.48
C ARG A 226 6.02 -16.48 1.23
N CYS A 227 5.83 -15.19 0.91
CA CYS A 227 6.52 -14.12 1.60
C CYS A 227 6.10 -14.00 3.07
N CYS A 228 4.81 -14.22 3.40
CA CYS A 228 4.33 -14.27 4.78
C CYS A 228 5.06 -15.35 5.60
N GLU A 229 5.24 -16.54 5.03
CA GLU A 229 6.01 -17.62 5.66
C GLU A 229 7.48 -17.24 5.82
N LEU A 230 8.13 -16.71 4.76
CA LEU A 230 9.53 -16.31 4.78
C LEU A 230 9.83 -15.25 5.84
N PHE A 231 8.97 -14.26 6.01
CA PHE A 231 9.16 -13.17 6.98
C PHE A 231 8.44 -13.39 8.31
N GLU A 232 7.77 -14.53 8.50
CA GLU A 232 6.97 -14.84 9.70
C GLU A 232 6.05 -13.67 10.05
N THR A 233 5.24 -13.23 9.08
CA THR A 233 4.40 -12.04 9.22
C THR A 233 2.98 -12.30 8.71
N LYS A 234 2.03 -11.50 9.20
CA LYS A 234 0.64 -11.55 8.73
C LYS A 234 0.51 -10.83 7.39
N GLU A 235 -0.47 -11.20 6.58
CA GLU A 235 -0.74 -10.55 5.30
C GLU A 235 -1.03 -9.06 5.42
N THR A 236 -1.66 -8.63 6.50
CA THR A 236 -1.95 -7.22 6.80
C THR A 236 -0.71 -6.39 7.16
N GLN A 237 0.43 -7.04 7.39
CA GLN A 237 1.70 -6.41 7.72
C GLN A 237 2.76 -6.58 6.61
N LEU A 238 2.36 -7.13 5.45
CA LEU A 238 3.25 -7.39 4.31
C LEU A 238 2.82 -6.59 3.10
N PHE A 239 3.76 -5.84 2.54
CA PHE A 239 3.56 -4.98 1.37
C PHE A 239 4.64 -5.23 0.32
N PHE A 240 4.40 -4.75 -0.90
CA PHE A 240 5.31 -4.94 -2.02
C PHE A 240 5.54 -3.62 -2.75
N LEU A 241 6.80 -3.34 -3.08
CA LEU A 241 7.21 -2.30 -4.01
C LEU A 241 7.97 -2.98 -5.15
N PHE A 242 7.25 -3.36 -6.20
CA PHE A 242 7.82 -4.09 -7.33
C PHE A 242 8.83 -3.25 -8.11
N SER A 243 9.77 -3.93 -8.79
CA SER A 243 10.71 -3.30 -9.71
C SER A 243 9.95 -2.56 -10.81
N CYS A 244 10.45 -1.37 -11.14
CA CYS A 244 9.90 -0.55 -12.21
C CYS A 244 11.07 -0.04 -13.06
N SER A 245 11.06 -0.33 -14.35
CA SER A 245 12.16 0.01 -15.24
C SER A 245 12.43 1.50 -15.33
N ILE A 246 11.40 2.31 -15.18
CA ILE A 246 11.49 3.78 -15.21
C ILE A 246 12.27 4.29 -13.99
N LEU A 247 12.02 3.74 -12.78
CA LEU A 247 12.75 4.12 -11.56
C LEU A 247 14.21 3.64 -11.53
N GLU A 248 14.54 2.64 -12.34
CA GLU A 248 15.93 2.18 -12.49
C GLU A 248 16.76 3.13 -13.38
N GLN A 249 16.08 3.89 -14.27
CA GLN A 249 16.70 4.88 -15.13
C GLN A 249 16.81 6.25 -14.47
N GLU A 250 15.75 6.67 -13.79
CA GLU A 250 15.67 7.98 -13.13
C GLU A 250 14.79 7.87 -11.88
N GLU A 251 15.31 8.31 -10.74
CA GLU A 251 14.54 8.36 -9.50
C GLU A 251 13.68 9.64 -9.45
N PHE A 252 12.39 9.48 -9.21
CA PHE A 252 11.44 10.58 -9.05
C PHE A 252 10.38 10.26 -7.99
N LEU A 253 9.70 11.30 -7.52
CA LEU A 253 8.58 11.15 -6.59
C LEU A 253 7.35 10.61 -7.33
N VAL A 254 7.07 9.32 -7.16
CA VAL A 254 6.00 8.58 -7.83
C VAL A 254 4.62 9.21 -7.57
N ILE A 255 4.40 9.72 -6.33
CA ILE A 255 3.14 10.35 -5.91
C ILE A 255 2.88 11.70 -6.60
N THR A 256 3.90 12.31 -7.22
CA THR A 256 3.77 13.63 -7.88
C THR A 256 3.62 13.54 -9.40
N LEU A 257 3.68 12.36 -10.01
CA LEU A 257 3.65 12.20 -11.46
C LEU A 257 2.37 12.78 -12.10
N PRO A 258 2.49 13.71 -13.03
CA PRO A 258 1.34 14.35 -13.68
C PRO A 258 0.65 13.47 -14.73
N LYS A 259 1.40 12.59 -15.39
CA LYS A 259 0.90 11.61 -16.35
C LYS A 259 1.34 10.21 -15.94
N LYS A 260 0.39 9.28 -15.89
CA LYS A 260 0.64 7.91 -15.50
C LYS A 260 0.54 7.02 -16.74
N THR A 261 1.59 6.26 -16.99
CA THR A 261 1.54 5.08 -17.85
C THR A 261 0.97 3.92 -17.04
N GLU A 262 0.57 2.82 -17.66
CA GLU A 262 0.09 1.62 -16.96
C GLU A 262 1.11 1.14 -15.91
N GLU A 263 2.40 1.11 -16.25
CA GLU A 263 3.49 0.73 -15.34
C GLU A 263 3.62 1.68 -14.14
N THR A 264 3.50 2.99 -14.36
CA THR A 264 3.57 3.97 -13.26
C THR A 264 2.31 4.02 -12.42
N GLU A 265 1.13 3.73 -12.99
CA GLU A 265 -0.11 3.60 -12.21
C GLU A 265 -0.05 2.42 -11.23
N GLU A 266 0.49 1.30 -11.67
CA GLU A 266 0.70 0.16 -10.79
C GLU A 266 1.69 0.48 -9.66
N LEU A 267 2.79 1.15 -9.99
CA LEU A 267 3.76 1.59 -8.99
C LEU A 267 3.12 2.52 -7.95
N VAL A 268 2.32 3.50 -8.39
CA VAL A 268 1.56 4.37 -7.49
C VAL A 268 0.62 3.56 -6.61
N SER A 269 -0.10 2.59 -7.17
CA SER A 269 -1.01 1.72 -6.41
C SER A 269 -0.29 0.93 -5.32
N ASN A 270 0.93 0.43 -5.60
CA ASN A 270 1.75 -0.27 -4.62
C ASN A 270 2.18 0.66 -3.45
N TYR A 271 2.59 1.88 -3.76
CA TYR A 271 2.92 2.88 -2.73
C TYR A 271 1.69 3.26 -1.90
N VAL A 272 0.56 3.54 -2.55
CA VAL A 272 -0.69 3.92 -1.86
C VAL A 272 -1.19 2.78 -0.98
N ARG A 273 -1.10 1.52 -1.43
CA ARG A 273 -1.43 0.34 -0.61
C ARG A 273 -0.58 0.27 0.66
N LEU A 274 0.73 0.47 0.53
CA LEU A 274 1.63 0.55 1.69
C LEU A 274 1.19 1.68 2.63
N PHE A 275 1.01 2.89 2.10
CA PHE A 275 0.68 4.07 2.89
C PHE A 275 -0.67 3.95 3.60
N TYR A 276 -1.67 3.40 2.91
CA TYR A 276 -2.97 3.12 3.51
C TYR A 276 -2.87 2.07 4.63
N GLY A 277 -2.02 1.06 4.45
CA GLY A 277 -1.77 0.02 5.45
C GLY A 277 -1.09 0.52 6.74
N LEU A 278 -0.58 1.77 6.75
CA LEU A 278 -0.02 2.42 7.94
C LEU A 278 -1.07 3.04 8.88
N ASN A 279 -2.35 2.73 8.69
CA ASN A 279 -3.48 3.10 9.55
C ASN A 279 -3.58 4.60 9.86
N LEU A 280 -3.85 5.40 8.82
CA LEU A 280 -3.88 6.85 8.86
C LEU A 280 -5.30 7.39 9.19
N GLU A 281 -5.85 7.13 10.36
CA GLU A 281 -7.21 7.58 10.76
C GLU A 281 -7.43 9.09 10.59
N PHE A 282 -6.38 9.89 10.78
CA PHE A 282 -6.43 11.35 10.59
C PHE A 282 -6.57 11.74 9.11
N ALA A 283 -5.98 10.98 8.19
CA ALA A 283 -6.07 11.24 6.76
C ALA A 283 -7.52 11.12 6.25
N ASP A 284 -8.27 10.15 6.75
CA ASP A 284 -9.66 9.92 6.36
C ASP A 284 -10.56 11.13 6.62
N ARG A 285 -10.34 11.88 7.71
CA ARG A 285 -11.14 13.08 8.03
C ARG A 285 -10.92 14.19 7.01
N ASN A 286 -9.66 14.46 6.64
CA ASN A 286 -9.34 15.50 5.66
C ASN A 286 -9.86 15.13 4.28
N ILE A 287 -9.69 13.88 3.87
CA ILE A 287 -10.21 13.37 2.60
C ILE A 287 -11.74 13.46 2.54
N ARG A 288 -12.45 13.06 3.59
CA ARG A 288 -13.91 13.19 3.64
C ARG A 288 -14.38 14.65 3.54
N ALA A 289 -13.66 15.57 4.18
CA ALA A 289 -13.97 17.00 4.06
C ALA A 289 -13.80 17.51 2.62
N GLU A 290 -12.72 17.13 1.92
CA GLU A 290 -12.50 17.48 0.52
C GLU A 290 -13.54 16.84 -0.41
N ILE A 291 -13.86 15.56 -0.21
CA ILE A 291 -14.94 14.88 -0.95
C ILE A 291 -16.27 15.61 -0.75
N GLN A 292 -16.61 15.99 0.47
CA GLN A 292 -17.86 16.69 0.77
C GLN A 292 -17.90 18.07 0.10
N LYS A 293 -16.79 18.80 0.12
CA LYS A 293 -16.67 20.12 -0.55
C LYS A 293 -16.87 20.00 -2.07
N ILE A 294 -16.26 19.01 -2.71
CA ILE A 294 -16.41 18.78 -4.14
C ILE A 294 -17.83 18.29 -4.44
N SER A 295 -18.34 17.31 -3.70
CA SER A 295 -19.69 16.75 -3.90
C SER A 295 -20.77 17.82 -3.82
N SER A 296 -20.66 18.77 -2.88
CA SER A 296 -21.61 19.89 -2.77
C SER A 296 -21.53 20.84 -3.97
N SER A 297 -20.36 20.96 -4.63
CA SER A 297 -20.18 21.80 -5.81
C SER A 297 -20.68 21.14 -7.11
N LEU A 298 -20.76 19.81 -7.18
CA LEU A 298 -21.17 19.09 -8.40
C LEU A 298 -22.60 19.43 -8.86
N LEU A 299 -23.50 19.77 -7.92
CA LEU A 299 -24.89 20.11 -8.24
C LEU A 299 -25.03 21.39 -9.08
N SER A 300 -24.02 22.25 -9.11
CA SER A 300 -24.02 23.52 -9.83
C SER A 300 -23.17 23.50 -11.10
N LEU A 301 -22.58 22.36 -11.47
CA LEU A 301 -21.64 22.21 -12.58
C LEU A 301 -22.26 21.46 -13.75
N THR A 302 -21.68 21.65 -14.94
CA THR A 302 -21.98 20.79 -16.09
C THR A 302 -21.46 19.38 -15.88
N PRO A 303 -21.98 18.37 -16.60
CA PRO A 303 -21.47 17.00 -16.51
C PRO A 303 -19.97 16.89 -16.77
N GLU A 304 -19.44 17.64 -17.76
CA GLU A 304 -18.02 17.64 -18.14
C GLU A 304 -17.14 18.28 -17.07
N GLU A 305 -17.60 19.38 -16.46
CA GLU A 305 -16.90 20.02 -15.33
C GLU A 305 -16.90 19.13 -14.09
N SER A 306 -18.01 18.44 -13.83
CA SER A 306 -18.14 17.49 -12.74
C SER A 306 -17.18 16.32 -12.88
N GLU A 307 -17.09 15.75 -14.09
CA GLU A 307 -16.16 14.69 -14.42
C GLU A 307 -14.71 15.11 -14.21
N ARG A 308 -14.34 16.27 -14.77
CA ARG A 308 -13.00 16.82 -14.63
C ARG A 308 -12.63 16.99 -13.16
N LYS A 309 -13.53 17.55 -12.33
CA LYS A 309 -13.28 17.71 -10.89
C LYS A 309 -13.08 16.38 -10.16
N ILE A 310 -13.84 15.34 -10.51
CA ILE A 310 -13.69 14.01 -9.92
C ILE A 310 -12.36 13.38 -10.34
N LEU A 311 -11.96 13.52 -11.59
CA LEU A 311 -10.65 13.04 -12.08
C LEU A 311 -9.49 13.80 -11.43
N ASP A 312 -9.59 15.12 -11.31
CA ASP A 312 -8.60 15.96 -10.62
C ASP A 312 -8.47 15.55 -9.15
N LEU A 313 -9.61 15.35 -8.46
CA LEU A 313 -9.63 14.84 -7.08
C LEU A 313 -8.90 13.49 -6.95
N ALA A 314 -9.21 12.55 -7.84
CA ALA A 314 -8.60 11.21 -7.81
C ALA A 314 -7.11 11.22 -8.18
N SER A 315 -6.69 12.17 -9.02
CA SER A 315 -5.27 12.38 -9.33
C SER A 315 -4.52 13.03 -8.17
N MET A 316 -5.16 13.97 -7.48
CA MET A 316 -4.56 14.71 -6.38
C MET A 316 -4.46 13.86 -5.10
N TYR A 317 -5.49 13.08 -4.83
CA TYR A 317 -5.61 12.28 -3.60
C TYR A 317 -5.84 10.79 -3.94
N PRO A 318 -4.79 10.02 -4.18
CA PRO A 318 -4.91 8.58 -4.38
C PRO A 318 -5.27 7.87 -3.06
N HIS A 319 -6.57 7.77 -2.78
CA HIS A 319 -7.11 7.26 -1.51
C HIS A 319 -8.37 6.42 -1.75
N PRO A 320 -8.64 5.34 -0.96
CA PRO A 320 -9.81 4.48 -1.16
C PRO A 320 -11.14 5.23 -1.19
N GLU A 321 -11.38 6.17 -0.28
CA GLU A 321 -12.63 6.94 -0.23
C GLU A 321 -12.82 7.81 -1.49
N VAL A 322 -11.73 8.33 -2.06
CA VAL A 322 -11.77 9.09 -3.32
C VAL A 322 -12.07 8.16 -4.49
N TYR A 323 -11.44 7.00 -4.55
CA TYR A 323 -11.72 6.01 -5.60
C TYR A 323 -13.14 5.48 -5.52
N ARG A 324 -13.68 5.25 -4.32
CA ARG A 324 -15.08 4.88 -4.10
C ARG A 324 -16.03 5.98 -4.59
N THR A 325 -15.72 7.23 -4.30
CA THR A 325 -16.50 8.38 -4.77
C THR A 325 -16.48 8.47 -6.30
N ALA A 326 -15.31 8.34 -6.93
CA ALA A 326 -15.17 8.34 -8.38
C ALA A 326 -15.90 7.15 -9.03
N MET A 327 -15.75 5.94 -8.49
CA MET A 327 -16.45 4.73 -8.95
C MET A 327 -17.97 4.94 -8.95
N ARG A 328 -18.52 5.45 -7.87
CA ARG A 328 -19.98 5.74 -7.74
C ARG A 328 -20.42 6.83 -8.70
N PHE A 329 -19.66 7.90 -8.84
CA PHE A 329 -19.95 8.97 -9.80
C PHE A 329 -20.01 8.44 -11.24
N PHE A 330 -19.02 7.67 -11.68
CA PHE A 330 -18.98 7.09 -13.02
C PHE A 330 -20.03 5.99 -13.24
N SER A 331 -20.43 5.28 -12.19
CA SER A 331 -21.58 4.37 -12.22
C SER A 331 -22.88 5.12 -12.50
N LEU A 332 -23.12 6.22 -11.80
CA LEU A 332 -24.33 7.05 -11.98
C LEU A 332 -24.39 7.75 -13.34
N THR A 333 -23.24 8.12 -13.89
CA THR A 333 -23.14 8.77 -15.21
C THR A 333 -23.01 7.78 -16.37
N ASN A 334 -23.15 6.48 -16.10
CA ASN A 334 -23.08 5.36 -17.08
C ASN A 334 -21.76 5.26 -17.84
N LYS A 335 -20.65 5.75 -17.25
CA LYS A 335 -19.29 5.68 -17.81
C LYS A 335 -18.59 4.41 -17.30
N GLN A 336 -18.89 3.28 -17.93
CA GLN A 336 -18.49 1.96 -17.47
C GLN A 336 -16.98 1.70 -17.45
N THR A 337 -16.23 2.31 -18.36
CA THR A 337 -14.76 2.16 -18.47
C THR A 337 -14.07 2.83 -17.30
N GLU A 338 -14.42 4.08 -17.04
CA GLU A 338 -13.90 4.88 -15.93
C GLU A 338 -14.30 4.27 -14.57
N MET A 339 -15.56 3.86 -14.46
CA MET A 339 -16.05 3.18 -13.27
C MET A 339 -15.24 1.91 -12.97
N ARG A 340 -15.00 1.04 -13.96
CA ARG A 340 -14.15 -0.17 -13.79
C ARG A 340 -12.72 0.18 -13.39
N SER A 341 -12.13 1.22 -14.00
CA SER A 341 -10.77 1.67 -13.64
C SER A 341 -10.67 2.03 -12.16
N PHE A 342 -11.63 2.80 -11.63
CA PHE A 342 -11.64 3.16 -10.21
C PHE A 342 -12.02 2.00 -9.30
N ALA A 343 -12.91 1.12 -9.73
CA ALA A 343 -13.22 -0.10 -9.01
C ALA A 343 -11.99 -1.00 -8.86
N TRP A 344 -11.17 -1.15 -9.91
CA TRP A 344 -9.90 -1.88 -9.81
C TRP A 344 -8.92 -1.23 -8.85
N LYS A 345 -8.73 0.11 -8.92
CA LYS A 345 -7.87 0.83 -7.98
C LYS A 345 -8.31 0.63 -6.53
N LEU A 346 -9.62 0.65 -6.31
CA LEU A 346 -10.18 0.40 -4.98
C LEU A 346 -10.01 -1.06 -4.54
N PHE A 347 -10.26 -2.03 -5.42
CA PHE A 347 -10.08 -3.45 -5.15
C PHE A 347 -8.61 -3.80 -4.84
N GLU A 348 -7.65 -3.17 -5.52
CA GLU A 348 -6.22 -3.36 -5.21
C GLU A 348 -5.84 -2.83 -3.82
N LEU A 349 -6.50 -1.79 -3.33
CA LEU A 349 -6.28 -1.25 -1.99
C LEU A 349 -7.06 -2.01 -0.91
N LEU A 350 -8.30 -2.40 -1.21
CA LEU A 350 -9.24 -3.05 -0.31
C LEU A 350 -9.82 -4.30 -1.00
N PRO A 351 -9.06 -5.40 -1.07
CA PRO A 351 -9.53 -6.62 -1.73
C PRO A 351 -10.81 -7.21 -1.12
N ASP A 352 -11.07 -6.95 0.16
CA ASP A 352 -12.23 -7.45 0.91
C ASP A 352 -13.46 -6.53 0.82
N ASP A 353 -13.40 -5.45 0.01
CA ASP A 353 -14.53 -4.53 -0.18
C ASP A 353 -15.61 -5.18 -1.06
N GLU A 354 -16.67 -5.67 -0.45
CA GLU A 354 -17.73 -6.44 -1.08
C GLU A 354 -18.47 -5.65 -2.18
N GLU A 355 -18.69 -4.33 -1.99
CA GLU A 355 -19.30 -3.46 -3.00
C GLU A 355 -18.46 -3.46 -4.29
N THR A 356 -17.16 -3.30 -4.14
CA THR A 356 -16.21 -3.25 -5.25
C THR A 356 -16.10 -4.60 -5.97
N GLN A 357 -16.02 -5.69 -5.22
CA GLN A 357 -15.99 -7.05 -5.76
C GLN A 357 -17.23 -7.34 -6.61
N ASN A 358 -18.40 -7.04 -6.09
CA ASN A 358 -19.68 -7.26 -6.79
C ASN A 358 -19.80 -6.40 -8.07
N ILE A 359 -19.37 -5.15 -8.02
CA ILE A 359 -19.36 -4.26 -9.18
C ILE A 359 -18.41 -4.79 -10.26
N LEU A 360 -17.19 -5.18 -9.90
CA LEU A 360 -16.21 -5.71 -10.84
C LEU A 360 -16.70 -7.05 -11.45
N ALA A 361 -17.14 -7.98 -10.60
CA ALA A 361 -17.67 -9.26 -11.05
C ALA A 361 -18.78 -9.09 -12.08
N LYS A 362 -19.81 -8.30 -11.76
CA LYS A 362 -20.94 -8.03 -12.66
C LYS A 362 -20.50 -7.38 -13.97
N ASN A 363 -19.67 -6.34 -13.90
CA ASN A 363 -19.24 -5.59 -15.08
C ASN A 363 -18.36 -6.42 -16.02
N TYR A 364 -17.44 -7.23 -15.48
CA TYR A 364 -16.60 -8.09 -16.31
C TYR A 364 -17.36 -9.27 -16.88
N LEU A 365 -18.36 -9.79 -16.18
CA LEU A 365 -19.30 -10.78 -16.72
C LEU A 365 -20.08 -10.21 -17.92
N ASP A 366 -20.65 -9.03 -17.78
CA ASP A 366 -21.33 -8.35 -18.88
C ASP A 366 -20.39 -8.11 -20.07
N LEU A 367 -19.14 -7.72 -19.80
CA LEU A 367 -18.14 -7.51 -20.83
C LEU A 367 -17.75 -8.84 -21.51
N ALA A 368 -17.52 -9.91 -20.76
CA ALA A 368 -17.21 -11.24 -21.26
C ALA A 368 -18.32 -11.79 -22.17
N ASN A 369 -19.59 -11.53 -21.82
CA ASN A 369 -20.76 -11.94 -22.61
C ASN A 369 -20.97 -11.14 -23.89
N ARG A 370 -20.46 -9.90 -23.97
CA ARG A 370 -20.63 -9.00 -25.12
C ARG A 370 -19.42 -8.95 -26.04
N SER A 371 -18.27 -9.48 -25.61
CA SER A 371 -17.03 -9.42 -26.38
C SER A 371 -16.70 -10.77 -27.00
N TYR A 372 -15.96 -10.75 -28.10
CA TYR A 372 -15.45 -11.90 -28.80
C TYR A 372 -13.91 -11.87 -28.78
N ASP A 373 -13.27 -13.04 -28.89
CA ASP A 373 -11.82 -13.21 -28.96
C ASP A 373 -11.04 -12.87 -27.68
N LYS A 374 -9.83 -12.30 -27.85
CA LYS A 374 -8.89 -12.01 -26.74
C LYS A 374 -9.45 -11.09 -25.66
N MET A 375 -10.36 -10.17 -26.02
CA MET A 375 -11.00 -9.29 -25.03
C MET A 375 -11.96 -10.05 -24.12
N ALA A 376 -12.68 -11.03 -24.66
CA ALA A 376 -13.55 -11.89 -23.85
C ALA A 376 -12.75 -12.74 -22.86
N GLU A 377 -11.59 -13.26 -23.27
CA GLU A 377 -10.71 -14.05 -22.42
C GLU A 377 -10.13 -13.20 -21.26
N LEU A 378 -9.66 -11.99 -21.57
CA LEU A 378 -9.17 -11.05 -20.54
C LEU A 378 -10.29 -10.66 -19.57
N ALA A 379 -11.51 -10.40 -20.09
CA ALA A 379 -12.66 -10.08 -19.26
C ALA A 379 -13.04 -11.24 -18.32
N LYS A 380 -12.97 -12.49 -18.79
CA LYS A 380 -13.18 -13.68 -17.95
C LYS A 380 -12.14 -13.79 -16.85
N LYS A 381 -10.85 -13.62 -17.17
CA LYS A 381 -9.76 -13.64 -16.16
C LYS A 381 -9.95 -12.55 -15.09
N ASN A 382 -10.37 -11.37 -15.49
CA ASN A 382 -10.64 -10.27 -14.56
C ASN A 382 -11.91 -10.54 -13.72
N ALA A 383 -12.94 -11.14 -14.29
CA ALA A 383 -14.12 -11.57 -13.55
C ALA A 383 -13.76 -12.62 -12.47
N ILE A 384 -12.97 -13.63 -12.85
CA ILE A 384 -12.47 -14.65 -11.92
C ILE A 384 -11.72 -13.99 -10.76
N ARG A 385 -10.77 -13.09 -11.05
CA ARG A 385 -10.00 -12.39 -10.03
C ARG A 385 -10.85 -11.56 -9.08
N ALA A 386 -11.95 -11.00 -9.54
CA ALA A 386 -12.87 -10.23 -8.71
C ALA A 386 -13.79 -11.12 -7.84
N ILE A 387 -14.17 -12.31 -8.35
CA ILE A 387 -15.09 -13.24 -7.68
C ILE A 387 -14.36 -14.14 -6.67
N GLU A 388 -13.11 -14.49 -6.93
CA GLU A 388 -12.33 -15.42 -6.12
C GLU A 388 -12.33 -15.10 -4.62
N PRO A 389 -12.11 -13.85 -4.17
CA PRO A 389 -12.18 -13.50 -2.75
C PRO A 389 -13.57 -13.71 -2.13
N LEU A 390 -14.64 -13.48 -2.89
CA LEU A 390 -16.03 -13.75 -2.43
C LEU A 390 -16.28 -15.25 -2.24
N TRP A 391 -15.72 -16.06 -3.14
CA TRP A 391 -15.75 -17.52 -3.02
C TRP A 391 -14.97 -18.00 -1.77
N GLU A 392 -13.74 -17.55 -1.58
CA GLU A 392 -12.90 -17.91 -0.43
C GLU A 392 -13.54 -17.52 0.92
N GLN A 393 -14.37 -16.47 0.94
CA GLN A 393 -15.11 -16.01 2.12
C GLN A 393 -16.47 -16.71 2.29
N GLY A 394 -16.87 -17.59 1.37
CA GLY A 394 -18.17 -18.28 1.41
C GLY A 394 -19.38 -17.35 1.23
N LYS A 395 -19.22 -16.22 0.53
CA LYS A 395 -20.25 -15.19 0.36
C LYS A 395 -21.05 -15.31 -0.94
N LEU A 396 -20.69 -16.25 -1.82
CA LEU A 396 -21.39 -16.46 -3.08
C LEU A 396 -22.66 -17.28 -2.88
N LYS A 397 -23.72 -16.90 -3.59
CA LYS A 397 -24.93 -17.70 -3.74
C LYS A 397 -24.70 -18.86 -4.71
N PRO A 398 -25.50 -19.93 -4.65
CA PRO A 398 -25.33 -21.09 -5.51
C PRO A 398 -25.26 -20.76 -7.02
N GLU A 399 -26.08 -19.82 -7.50
CA GLU A 399 -26.09 -19.38 -8.90
C GLU A 399 -24.76 -18.66 -9.26
N GLU A 400 -24.22 -17.89 -8.33
CA GLU A 400 -22.95 -17.17 -8.50
C GLU A 400 -21.77 -18.14 -8.45
N ILE A 401 -21.85 -19.20 -7.63
CA ILE A 401 -20.87 -20.30 -7.58
C ILE A 401 -20.82 -21.03 -8.93
N LEU A 402 -21.99 -21.38 -9.50
CA LEU A 402 -22.04 -22.02 -10.82
C LEU A 402 -21.46 -21.11 -11.90
N LEU A 403 -21.75 -19.83 -11.84
CA LEU A 403 -21.21 -18.85 -12.78
C LEU A 403 -19.67 -18.73 -12.66
N TYR A 404 -19.14 -18.72 -11.44
CA TYR A 404 -17.70 -18.74 -11.18
C TYR A 404 -17.05 -19.99 -11.75
N ALA A 405 -17.65 -21.16 -11.53
CA ALA A 405 -17.18 -22.40 -12.11
C ALA A 405 -17.18 -22.39 -13.65
N LYS A 406 -18.25 -21.85 -14.29
CA LYS A 406 -18.31 -21.66 -15.76
C LYS A 406 -17.19 -20.77 -16.28
N LEU A 407 -16.84 -19.70 -15.55
CA LEU A 407 -15.72 -18.82 -15.92
C LEU A 407 -14.37 -19.54 -15.84
N LEU A 408 -14.15 -20.31 -14.78
CA LEU A 408 -12.93 -21.12 -14.60
C LEU A 408 -12.77 -22.13 -15.75
N ALA A 409 -13.81 -22.87 -16.08
CA ALA A 409 -13.82 -23.79 -17.24
C ALA A 409 -13.53 -23.04 -18.55
N GLY A 410 -14.14 -21.89 -18.73
CA GLY A 410 -13.99 -21.03 -19.92
C GLY A 410 -12.59 -20.43 -20.12
N VAL A 411 -11.69 -20.49 -19.14
CA VAL A 411 -10.28 -20.14 -19.22
C VAL A 411 -9.35 -21.36 -19.07
N GLY A 412 -9.88 -22.57 -19.10
CA GLY A 412 -9.10 -23.81 -19.06
C GLY A 412 -8.72 -24.31 -17.66
N LEU A 413 -9.24 -23.71 -16.59
CA LEU A 413 -9.00 -24.12 -15.21
C LEU A 413 -9.98 -25.23 -14.79
N TYR A 414 -9.97 -26.35 -15.54
CA TYR A 414 -10.95 -27.42 -15.41
C TYR A 414 -10.94 -28.11 -14.05
N ILE A 415 -9.78 -28.34 -13.43
CA ILE A 415 -9.70 -29.00 -12.11
C ILE A 415 -10.46 -28.20 -11.06
N LYS A 416 -10.16 -26.90 -10.95
CA LYS A 416 -10.80 -26.02 -9.96
C LYS A 416 -12.29 -25.86 -10.23
N SER A 417 -12.67 -25.74 -11.51
CA SER A 417 -14.08 -25.70 -11.92
C SER A 417 -14.81 -26.98 -11.53
N PHE A 418 -14.19 -28.13 -11.75
CA PHE A 418 -14.76 -29.44 -11.41
C PHE A 418 -15.00 -29.60 -9.92
N GLU A 419 -13.99 -29.26 -9.08
CA GLU A 419 -14.11 -29.32 -7.62
C GLU A 419 -15.26 -28.45 -7.11
N ILE A 420 -15.38 -27.22 -7.62
CA ILE A 420 -16.45 -26.29 -7.24
C ILE A 420 -17.82 -26.78 -7.68
N THR A 421 -17.94 -27.33 -8.88
CA THR A 421 -19.23 -27.84 -9.37
C THR A 421 -19.70 -29.08 -8.63
N LEU A 422 -18.80 -29.96 -8.20
CA LEU A 422 -19.16 -31.11 -7.37
C LEU A 422 -19.83 -30.69 -6.06
N LEU A 423 -19.38 -29.59 -5.42
CA LEU A 423 -20.04 -29.07 -4.23
C LEU A 423 -21.49 -28.67 -4.46
N LEU A 424 -21.79 -28.13 -5.66
CA LEU A 424 -23.17 -27.83 -6.07
C LEU A 424 -23.97 -29.09 -6.39
N CYS A 425 -23.34 -30.08 -7.04
CA CYS A 425 -24.00 -31.35 -7.35
C CYS A 425 -24.48 -32.11 -6.10
N GLU A 426 -23.75 -31.97 -5.00
CA GLU A 426 -24.03 -32.63 -3.71
C GLU A 426 -24.94 -31.79 -2.79
N ASN A 427 -25.37 -30.62 -3.22
CA ASN A 427 -26.19 -29.71 -2.41
C ASN A 427 -27.68 -29.93 -2.70
N ASP A 428 -28.40 -30.55 -1.77
CA ASP A 428 -29.82 -30.81 -1.85
C ASP A 428 -30.72 -29.58 -1.62
N GLU A 429 -30.16 -28.44 -1.25
CA GLU A 429 -30.92 -27.19 -0.99
C GLU A 429 -31.07 -26.29 -2.22
N ILE A 430 -30.46 -26.65 -3.35
CA ILE A 430 -30.53 -25.86 -4.60
C ILE A 430 -31.67 -26.39 -5.51
N SER A 431 -32.08 -25.53 -6.49
CA SER A 431 -33.10 -25.90 -7.45
C SER A 431 -32.65 -27.06 -8.38
N ASP A 432 -33.59 -27.90 -8.82
CA ASP A 432 -33.34 -28.99 -9.75
C ASP A 432 -32.65 -28.50 -11.04
N LEU A 433 -33.02 -27.30 -11.53
CA LEU A 433 -32.37 -26.68 -12.69
C LEU A 433 -30.90 -26.32 -12.44
N LEU A 434 -30.58 -25.79 -11.28
CA LEU A 434 -29.20 -25.41 -10.93
C LEU A 434 -28.35 -26.66 -10.73
N GLN A 435 -28.91 -27.71 -10.12
CA GLN A 435 -28.24 -29.00 -9.92
C GLN A 435 -27.97 -29.68 -11.28
N TYR A 436 -28.97 -29.71 -12.19
CA TYR A 436 -28.81 -30.19 -13.56
C TYR A 436 -27.65 -29.49 -14.29
N GLN A 437 -27.62 -28.15 -14.26
CA GLN A 437 -26.55 -27.36 -14.89
C GLN A 437 -25.18 -27.64 -14.26
N SER A 438 -25.14 -27.91 -12.97
CA SER A 438 -23.89 -28.23 -12.25
C SER A 438 -23.36 -29.60 -12.69
N TYR A 439 -24.20 -30.61 -12.81
CA TYR A 439 -23.81 -31.94 -13.34
C TYR A 439 -23.28 -31.84 -14.77
N LEU A 440 -23.93 -31.07 -15.63
CA LEU A 440 -23.46 -30.88 -17.01
C LEU A 440 -22.10 -30.22 -17.08
N LEU A 441 -21.89 -29.19 -16.28
CA LEU A 441 -20.58 -28.51 -16.22
C LEU A 441 -19.49 -29.42 -15.63
N ALA A 442 -19.81 -30.19 -14.59
CA ALA A 442 -18.89 -31.17 -14.03
C ALA A 442 -18.50 -32.23 -15.05
N ALA A 443 -19.48 -32.73 -15.84
CA ALA A 443 -19.23 -33.68 -16.91
C ALA A 443 -18.31 -33.10 -18.01
N ASP A 444 -18.54 -31.86 -18.42
CA ASP A 444 -17.68 -31.18 -19.41
C ASP A 444 -16.26 -30.96 -18.87
N CYS A 445 -16.10 -30.62 -17.60
CA CYS A 445 -14.80 -30.53 -16.98
C CYS A 445 -14.07 -31.87 -16.90
N ALA A 446 -14.77 -32.94 -16.49
CA ALA A 446 -14.23 -34.30 -16.43
C ALA A 446 -13.77 -34.78 -17.83
N PHE A 447 -14.56 -34.53 -18.86
CA PHE A 447 -14.20 -34.85 -20.25
C PHE A 447 -12.92 -34.13 -20.69
N ASN A 448 -12.78 -32.81 -20.40
CA ASN A 448 -11.58 -32.06 -20.73
C ASN A 448 -10.36 -32.48 -19.91
N LEU A 449 -10.55 -33.16 -18.78
CA LEU A 449 -9.47 -33.73 -17.97
C LEU A 449 -9.10 -35.17 -18.41
N GLY A 450 -9.79 -35.74 -19.42
CA GLY A 450 -9.55 -37.07 -19.92
C GLY A 450 -10.29 -38.19 -19.17
N GLU A 451 -11.21 -37.85 -18.27
CA GLU A 451 -11.98 -38.76 -17.42
C GLU A 451 -13.33 -39.09 -18.09
N GLU A 452 -13.30 -39.73 -19.27
CA GLU A 452 -14.50 -39.98 -20.12
C GLU A 452 -15.58 -40.83 -19.41
N GLU A 453 -15.20 -41.86 -18.65
CA GLU A 453 -16.14 -42.69 -17.90
C GLU A 453 -16.89 -41.91 -16.83
N LEU A 454 -16.15 -41.04 -16.10
CA LEU A 454 -16.73 -40.17 -15.09
C LEU A 454 -17.68 -39.14 -15.72
N ALA A 455 -17.27 -38.54 -16.85
CA ALA A 455 -18.12 -37.63 -17.62
C ALA A 455 -19.43 -38.24 -18.04
N GLY A 456 -19.41 -39.51 -18.47
CA GLY A 456 -20.61 -40.27 -18.80
C GLY A 456 -21.57 -40.44 -17.61
N LYS A 457 -21.04 -40.91 -16.46
CA LYS A 457 -21.82 -41.08 -15.23
C LYS A 457 -22.44 -39.76 -14.71
N LEU A 458 -21.73 -38.64 -14.85
CA LEU A 458 -22.25 -37.32 -14.45
C LEU A 458 -23.36 -36.82 -15.39
N LYS A 459 -23.31 -37.16 -16.69
CA LYS A 459 -24.37 -36.85 -17.64
C LYS A 459 -25.63 -37.68 -17.35
N GLU A 460 -25.48 -38.97 -17.05
CA GLU A 460 -26.60 -39.83 -16.63
C GLU A 460 -27.29 -39.27 -15.38
N LYS A 461 -26.52 -38.83 -14.37
CA LYS A 461 -27.08 -38.18 -13.18
C LYS A 461 -27.82 -36.87 -13.49
N ALA A 462 -27.34 -36.09 -14.46
CA ALA A 462 -28.05 -34.89 -14.89
C ALA A 462 -29.41 -35.27 -15.51
N GLU A 463 -29.47 -36.30 -16.36
CA GLU A 463 -30.70 -36.77 -17.01
C GLU A 463 -31.74 -37.35 -16.03
N GLU A 464 -31.32 -37.83 -14.87
CA GLU A 464 -32.19 -38.30 -13.79
C GLU A 464 -32.96 -37.18 -13.08
N ILE A 465 -32.54 -35.91 -13.23
CA ILE A 465 -33.17 -34.76 -12.59
C ILE A 465 -34.45 -34.38 -13.33
N ASP A 466 -35.57 -34.38 -12.61
CA ASP A 466 -36.91 -34.05 -13.16
C ASP A 466 -37.12 -32.53 -13.18
N LEU A 467 -36.73 -31.90 -14.29
CA LEU A 467 -36.84 -30.43 -14.49
C LEU A 467 -38.30 -29.92 -14.53
N LEU A 468 -39.31 -30.80 -14.60
CA LEU A 468 -40.70 -30.39 -14.66
C LEU A 468 -41.30 -30.03 -13.29
N LYS A 469 -40.60 -30.37 -12.20
CA LYS A 469 -41.08 -30.04 -10.85
C LYS A 469 -41.00 -28.55 -10.51
N ASP A 470 -40.07 -27.82 -11.12
CA ASP A 470 -39.78 -26.40 -10.81
C ASP A 470 -40.55 -25.42 -11.73
N ILE A 471 -41.40 -25.87 -12.61
CA ILE A 471 -42.22 -25.00 -13.47
C ILE A 471 -43.53 -24.67 -12.72
N PRO A 472 -43.72 -23.42 -12.25
CA PRO A 472 -45.01 -23.05 -11.71
C PRO A 472 -46.07 -23.06 -12.82
N PHE A 473 -47.11 -23.83 -12.60
CA PHE A 473 -48.31 -23.86 -13.47
C PHE A 473 -49.09 -22.56 -13.39
#